data_4193dcbb8dc76dde7f963414300d23e8
#
_entry.id   4193dcbb8dc76dde7f963414300d23e8
#
_cell.length_a   1.000
_cell.length_b   1.000
_cell.length_c   1.000
_cell.angle_alpha   90.00
_cell.angle_beta   90.00
_cell.angle_gamma   90.00
#
_symmetry.space_group_name_H-M   'P 1'
#
loop_
_entity.id
_entity.type
_entity.pdbx_description
1 polymer ?
#
loop_
_entity_poly.entity_id
_entity_poly.type
_entity_poly.pdbx_seq_one_letter_code
_entity_poly.pdbx_strand_id
1 'polypeptide(L)'
;MQIDLSRTLYATPPTGVILISTVDKNDRNNIAPFAWWNVVSKEPPLVAVSIRPSTNTYRIIKDTADFTIGIPDPELVDIVYGSAQLDREADEFKKLDLTALPAVKITSPRIKECQVNIECRYKNEIECGDHMLVIGEVVAVDMRDDLVDPDDAVMRKNLKPLAHLTKNIFTTLEGTMLNASFSNLEAK
;
A
#
# COMPACT_ATOMS: atom_id res chain seq x y z
N MET A 1 17.55 -19.08 -20.32
CA MET A 1 16.31 -19.87 -20.41
C MET A 1 15.13 -18.92 -20.46
N GLN A 2 14.25 -19.06 -21.45
CA GLN A 2 13.01 -18.29 -21.52
C GLN A 2 11.95 -18.94 -20.61
N ILE A 3 11.16 -18.12 -19.92
CA ILE A 3 10.03 -18.57 -19.10
C ILE A 3 8.70 -18.21 -19.78
N ASP A 4 7.66 -18.94 -19.45
CA ASP A 4 6.31 -18.66 -19.93
C ASP A 4 5.82 -17.29 -19.44
N LEU A 5 5.08 -16.55 -20.29
CA LEU A 5 4.56 -15.21 -19.95
C LEU A 5 3.62 -15.22 -18.74
N SER A 6 2.92 -16.31 -18.47
CA SER A 6 2.11 -16.49 -17.27
C SER A 6 2.92 -16.40 -15.98
N ARG A 7 4.24 -16.56 -16.06
CA ARG A 7 5.16 -16.44 -14.92
C ARG A 7 5.86 -15.10 -14.80
N THR A 8 5.43 -14.09 -15.55
CA THR A 8 6.02 -12.73 -15.52
C THR A 8 6.12 -12.19 -14.09
N LEU A 9 5.10 -12.41 -13.26
CA LEU A 9 5.09 -11.96 -11.86
C LEU A 9 6.22 -12.56 -11.01
N TYR A 10 6.67 -13.78 -11.32
CA TYR A 10 7.78 -14.41 -10.61
C TYR A 10 9.16 -13.93 -11.09
N ALA A 11 9.19 -13.17 -12.18
CA ALA A 11 10.40 -12.56 -12.72
C ALA A 11 10.58 -11.10 -12.27
N THR A 12 9.59 -10.55 -11.55
CA THR A 12 9.69 -9.20 -10.97
C THR A 12 10.22 -9.27 -9.53
N PRO A 13 10.91 -8.22 -9.07
CA PRO A 13 11.33 -8.15 -7.67
C PRO A 13 10.11 -8.13 -6.74
N PRO A 14 10.27 -8.53 -5.46
CA PRO A 14 9.23 -8.37 -4.46
C PRO A 14 8.77 -6.92 -4.37
N THR A 15 7.46 -6.71 -4.31
CA THR A 15 6.87 -5.38 -4.17
C THR A 15 6.37 -5.15 -2.75
N GLY A 16 6.53 -3.93 -2.26
CA GLY A 16 6.02 -3.54 -0.95
C GLY A 16 4.51 -3.77 -0.85
N VAL A 17 4.06 -4.34 0.26
CA VAL A 17 2.63 -4.55 0.53
C VAL A 17 2.06 -3.36 1.26
N ILE A 18 0.86 -2.97 0.86
CA ILE A 18 0.04 -1.96 1.53
C ILE A 18 -1.31 -2.55 1.91
N LEU A 19 -1.94 -1.95 2.91
CA LEU A 19 -3.34 -2.13 3.22
C LEU A 19 -4.11 -0.92 2.72
N ILE A 20 -5.15 -1.11 1.91
CA ILE A 20 -6.06 -0.02 1.54
C ILE A 20 -7.28 -0.09 2.45
N SER A 21 -7.50 1.00 3.18
CA SER A 21 -8.69 1.22 3.98
C SER A 21 -9.66 2.11 3.23
N THR A 22 -10.93 1.73 3.27
CA THR A 22 -12.07 2.49 2.73
C THR A 22 -13.26 2.40 3.67
N VAL A 23 -14.22 3.32 3.55
CA VAL A 23 -15.50 3.28 4.26
C VAL A 23 -16.64 3.42 3.25
N ASP A 24 -17.65 2.56 3.34
CA ASP A 24 -18.80 2.63 2.44
C ASP A 24 -19.86 3.65 2.92
N LYS A 25 -20.90 3.89 2.10
CA LYS A 25 -22.01 4.81 2.41
C LYS A 25 -22.84 4.41 3.63
N ASN A 26 -22.64 3.23 4.19
CA ASN A 26 -23.30 2.72 5.38
C ASN A 26 -22.36 2.70 6.59
N ASP A 27 -21.27 3.47 6.56
CA ASP A 27 -20.25 3.55 7.60
C ASP A 27 -19.56 2.20 7.91
N ARG A 28 -19.50 1.28 6.93
CA ARG A 28 -18.79 0.02 7.09
C ARG A 28 -17.37 0.17 6.56
N ASN A 29 -16.42 -0.12 7.43
CA ASN A 29 -15.02 -0.10 7.08
C ASN A 29 -14.62 -1.36 6.32
N ASN A 30 -13.73 -1.18 5.34
CA ASN A 30 -13.15 -2.26 4.55
C ASN A 30 -11.63 -2.09 4.50
N ILE A 31 -10.90 -3.19 4.61
CA ILE A 31 -9.45 -3.26 4.45
C ILE A 31 -9.12 -4.38 3.47
N ALA A 32 -8.21 -4.11 2.54
CA ALA A 32 -7.68 -5.15 1.65
C ALA A 32 -6.19 -4.93 1.36
N PRO A 33 -5.40 -6.02 1.18
CA PRO A 33 -3.99 -5.93 0.89
C PRO A 33 -3.75 -5.77 -0.62
N PHE A 34 -2.76 -4.94 -0.97
CA PHE A 34 -2.32 -4.73 -2.34
C PHE A 34 -0.79 -4.71 -2.40
N ALA A 35 -0.23 -5.28 -3.47
CA ALA A 35 1.20 -5.33 -3.72
C ALA A 35 1.60 -4.63 -5.03
N TRP A 36 0.64 -4.25 -5.88
CA TRP A 36 0.91 -3.58 -7.15
C TRP A 36 0.56 -2.09 -7.03
N TRP A 37 1.52 -1.34 -6.50
CA TRP A 37 1.36 0.10 -6.27
C TRP A 37 2.69 0.84 -6.40
N ASN A 38 2.63 2.15 -6.64
CA ASN A 38 3.82 3.00 -6.67
C ASN A 38 3.46 4.49 -6.54
N VAL A 39 4.46 5.31 -6.15
CA VAL A 39 4.42 6.75 -6.32
C VAL A 39 4.67 7.07 -7.80
N VAL A 40 3.80 7.86 -8.43
CA VAL A 40 3.85 8.13 -9.87
C VAL A 40 4.04 9.61 -10.21
N SER A 41 3.91 10.52 -9.24
CA SER A 41 4.18 11.96 -9.41
C SER A 41 4.59 12.58 -8.09
N LYS A 42 5.47 13.59 -8.18
CA LYS A 42 5.90 14.42 -7.05
C LYS A 42 5.06 15.71 -6.95
N GLU A 43 4.72 16.32 -8.09
CA GLU A 43 3.97 17.58 -8.15
C GLU A 43 2.88 17.52 -9.24
N PRO A 44 1.60 17.39 -8.87
CA PRO A 44 1.11 17.09 -7.52
C PRO A 44 1.55 15.70 -7.06
N PRO A 45 1.55 15.40 -5.74
CA PRO A 45 1.92 14.07 -5.25
C PRO A 45 0.83 13.06 -5.59
N LEU A 46 1.17 12.07 -6.42
CA LEU A 46 0.24 11.03 -6.87
C LEU A 46 0.78 9.63 -6.61
N VAL A 47 -0.14 8.74 -6.27
CA VAL A 47 0.10 7.29 -6.17
C VAL A 47 -0.77 6.56 -7.18
N ALA A 48 -0.30 5.39 -7.62
CA ALA A 48 -1.07 4.48 -8.45
C ALA A 48 -1.16 3.12 -7.79
N VAL A 49 -2.36 2.52 -7.81
CA VAL A 49 -2.62 1.17 -7.30
C VAL A 49 -3.39 0.38 -8.33
N SER A 50 -2.92 -0.82 -8.65
CA SER A 50 -3.60 -1.73 -9.57
C SER A 50 -4.62 -2.56 -8.80
N ILE A 51 -5.91 -2.38 -9.10
CA ILE A 51 -7.05 -2.96 -8.36
C ILE A 51 -7.97 -3.68 -9.34
N ARG A 52 -8.41 -4.89 -8.99
CA ARG A 52 -9.44 -5.59 -9.78
C ARG A 52 -10.81 -4.94 -9.60
N PRO A 53 -11.55 -4.66 -10.69
CA PRO A 53 -12.89 -4.07 -10.61
C PRO A 53 -13.90 -4.89 -9.78
N SER A 54 -13.67 -6.20 -9.66
CA SER A 54 -14.52 -7.08 -8.87
C SER A 54 -14.32 -6.98 -7.35
N THR A 55 -13.34 -6.22 -6.86
CA THR A 55 -13.08 -6.08 -5.42
C THR A 55 -14.03 -5.10 -4.74
N ASN A 56 -14.27 -5.32 -3.44
CA ASN A 56 -15.07 -4.39 -2.64
C ASN A 56 -14.38 -3.01 -2.53
N THR A 57 -13.08 -3.01 -2.33
CA THR A 57 -12.25 -1.79 -2.27
C THR A 57 -12.43 -0.92 -3.51
N TYR A 58 -12.37 -1.49 -4.72
CA TYR A 58 -12.57 -0.73 -5.95
C TYR A 58 -13.96 -0.09 -6.00
N ARG A 59 -15.01 -0.88 -5.69
CA ARG A 59 -16.38 -0.39 -5.67
C ARG A 59 -16.54 0.78 -4.69
N ILE A 60 -16.02 0.66 -3.48
CA ILE A 60 -16.12 1.71 -2.46
C ILE A 60 -15.37 2.97 -2.91
N ILE A 61 -14.14 2.85 -3.44
CA ILE A 61 -13.39 4.00 -3.99
C ILE A 61 -14.18 4.74 -5.06
N LYS A 62 -14.86 4.01 -5.95
CA LYS A 62 -15.72 4.63 -6.98
C LYS A 62 -16.94 5.34 -6.40
N ASP A 63 -17.45 4.85 -5.28
CA ASP A 63 -18.65 5.39 -4.62
C ASP A 63 -18.34 6.59 -3.72
N THR A 64 -17.17 6.63 -3.08
CA THR A 64 -16.81 7.60 -2.04
C THR A 64 -15.68 8.55 -2.45
N ALA A 65 -14.97 8.21 -3.52
CA ALA A 65 -13.88 9.00 -4.12
C ALA A 65 -12.67 9.24 -3.18
N ASP A 66 -12.46 8.39 -2.18
CA ASP A 66 -11.28 8.46 -1.33
C ASP A 66 -10.85 7.08 -0.80
N PHE A 67 -9.60 7.00 -0.31
CA PHE A 67 -9.04 5.81 0.33
C PHE A 67 -7.79 6.17 1.14
N THR A 68 -7.47 5.36 2.15
CA THR A 68 -6.21 5.47 2.89
C THR A 68 -5.30 4.28 2.56
N ILE A 69 -4.03 4.56 2.29
CA ILE A 69 -2.98 3.57 2.17
C ILE A 69 -2.27 3.44 3.51
N GLY A 70 -2.34 2.28 4.15
CA GLY A 70 -1.55 1.93 5.33
C GLY A 70 -0.31 1.13 4.94
N ILE A 71 0.87 1.49 5.44
CA ILE A 71 2.09 0.68 5.32
C ILE A 71 2.21 -0.20 6.57
N PRO A 72 1.97 -1.52 6.45
CA PRO A 72 1.99 -2.41 7.59
C PRO A 72 3.41 -2.64 8.11
N ASP A 73 3.53 -2.86 9.42
CA ASP A 73 4.71 -3.40 10.07
C ASP A 73 4.83 -4.91 9.77
N PRO A 74 6.02 -5.52 9.77
CA PRO A 74 6.19 -6.97 9.65
C PRO A 74 5.38 -7.79 10.64
N GLU A 75 5.10 -7.26 11.83
CA GLU A 75 4.26 -7.89 12.84
C GLU A 75 2.80 -8.08 12.38
N LEU A 76 2.36 -7.32 11.37
CA LEU A 76 1.02 -7.42 10.79
C LEU A 76 0.92 -8.44 9.65
N VAL A 77 1.92 -9.29 9.40
CA VAL A 77 1.93 -10.22 8.27
C VAL A 77 0.71 -11.14 8.22
N ASP A 78 0.27 -11.67 9.35
CA ASP A 78 -0.91 -12.54 9.44
C ASP A 78 -2.21 -11.76 9.17
N ILE A 79 -2.28 -10.51 9.59
CA ILE A 79 -3.40 -9.59 9.31
C ILE A 79 -3.45 -9.26 7.82
N VAL A 80 -2.30 -8.94 7.22
CA VAL A 80 -2.19 -8.69 5.78
C VAL A 80 -2.67 -9.90 4.97
N TYR A 81 -2.22 -11.09 5.32
CA TYR A 81 -2.66 -12.32 4.65
C TYR A 81 -4.13 -12.62 4.91
N GLY A 82 -4.57 -12.48 6.17
CA GLY A 82 -5.95 -12.74 6.60
C GLY A 82 -6.96 -11.81 5.95
N SER A 83 -6.63 -10.52 5.77
CA SER A 83 -7.53 -9.55 5.13
C SER A 83 -7.90 -9.91 3.68
N ALA A 84 -7.02 -10.63 2.98
CA ALA A 84 -7.32 -11.15 1.64
C ALA A 84 -8.32 -12.31 1.62
N GLN A 85 -8.63 -12.92 2.77
CA GLN A 85 -9.47 -14.12 2.89
C GLN A 85 -10.88 -13.81 3.42
N LEU A 86 -11.15 -12.57 3.82
CA LEU A 86 -12.42 -12.20 4.42
C LEU A 86 -13.53 -11.99 3.38
N ASP A 87 -14.75 -12.28 3.79
CA ASP A 87 -15.95 -12.06 2.99
C ASP A 87 -16.27 -10.56 2.87
N ARG A 88 -16.81 -10.15 1.72
CA ARG A 88 -17.12 -8.75 1.37
C ARG A 88 -18.09 -8.02 2.32
N GLU A 89 -18.85 -8.74 3.14
CA GLU A 89 -19.85 -8.17 4.05
C GLU A 89 -19.31 -7.98 5.47
N ALA A 90 -18.07 -8.36 5.71
CA ALA A 90 -17.44 -8.24 7.01
C ALA A 90 -17.01 -6.79 7.32
N ASP A 91 -17.17 -6.39 8.57
CA ASP A 91 -16.39 -5.29 9.12
C ASP A 91 -14.97 -5.82 9.39
N GLU A 92 -14.08 -5.60 8.43
CA GLU A 92 -12.75 -6.21 8.43
C GLU A 92 -11.87 -5.66 9.56
N PHE A 93 -12.06 -4.39 9.96
CA PHE A 93 -11.37 -3.84 11.13
C PHE A 93 -11.68 -4.63 12.40
N LYS A 94 -12.96 -4.91 12.65
CA LYS A 94 -13.37 -5.69 13.84
C LYS A 94 -12.90 -7.13 13.78
N LYS A 95 -12.98 -7.77 12.61
CA LYS A 95 -12.57 -9.17 12.47
C LYS A 95 -11.06 -9.37 12.62
N LEU A 96 -10.27 -8.35 12.26
CA LEU A 96 -8.81 -8.40 12.32
C LEU A 96 -8.24 -7.73 13.58
N ASP A 97 -9.12 -7.29 14.50
CA ASP A 97 -8.74 -6.56 15.72
C ASP A 97 -7.88 -5.32 15.44
N LEU A 98 -8.22 -4.58 14.35
CA LEU A 98 -7.58 -3.35 13.96
C LEU A 98 -8.36 -2.13 14.44
N THR A 99 -7.64 -1.05 14.73
CA THR A 99 -8.20 0.21 15.19
C THR A 99 -8.34 1.21 14.04
N ALA A 100 -9.58 1.56 13.70
CA ALA A 100 -9.87 2.64 12.77
C ALA A 100 -9.68 4.00 13.46
N LEU A 101 -8.77 4.83 12.95
CA LEU A 101 -8.59 6.21 13.38
C LEU A 101 -9.24 7.18 12.37
N PRO A 102 -9.88 8.27 12.82
CA PRO A 102 -10.41 9.28 11.91
C PRO A 102 -9.32 9.81 10.98
N ALA A 103 -9.61 9.91 9.68
CA ALA A 103 -8.75 10.60 8.74
C ALA A 103 -8.80 12.12 8.94
N VAL A 104 -7.80 12.84 8.43
CA VAL A 104 -7.68 14.31 8.58
C VAL A 104 -8.33 15.04 7.41
N LYS A 105 -8.26 14.50 6.20
CA LYS A 105 -8.66 15.16 4.95
C LYS A 105 -9.71 14.42 4.12
N ILE A 106 -10.02 13.18 4.49
CA ILE A 106 -10.92 12.28 3.76
C ILE A 106 -11.85 11.55 4.73
N THR A 107 -12.71 10.65 4.22
CA THR A 107 -13.62 9.84 5.04
C THR A 107 -13.06 8.47 5.40
N SER A 108 -12.30 7.86 4.51
CA SER A 108 -11.71 6.53 4.72
C SER A 108 -10.71 6.53 5.88
N PRO A 109 -10.89 5.67 6.90
CA PRO A 109 -10.14 5.74 8.15
C PRO A 109 -8.65 5.38 7.95
N ARG A 110 -7.81 5.92 8.84
CA ARG A 110 -6.43 5.49 9.02
C ARG A 110 -6.39 4.19 9.83
N ILE A 111 -5.33 3.42 9.68
CA ILE A 111 -5.09 2.15 10.40
C ILE A 111 -4.04 2.43 11.47
N LYS A 112 -4.44 2.40 12.75
CA LYS A 112 -3.55 2.75 13.88
C LYS A 112 -2.28 1.92 13.91
N GLU A 113 -2.38 0.63 13.59
CA GLU A 113 -1.31 -0.35 13.67
C GLU A 113 -0.29 -0.22 12.52
N CYS A 114 -0.62 0.55 11.46
CA CYS A 114 0.31 0.81 10.36
C CYS A 114 1.37 1.84 10.73
N GLN A 115 2.57 1.68 10.18
CA GLN A 115 3.71 2.58 10.37
C GLN A 115 3.45 3.96 9.74
N VAL A 116 2.77 3.96 8.59
CA VAL A 116 2.44 5.15 7.81
C VAL A 116 1.02 5.02 7.31
N ASN A 117 0.27 6.12 7.31
CA ASN A 117 -1.02 6.25 6.64
C ASN A 117 -0.96 7.39 5.64
N ILE A 118 -1.33 7.13 4.39
CA ILE A 118 -1.35 8.09 3.28
C ILE A 118 -2.79 8.27 2.84
N GLU A 119 -3.37 9.44 3.10
CA GLU A 119 -4.74 9.76 2.72
C GLU A 119 -4.78 10.21 1.25
N CYS A 120 -5.64 9.59 0.46
CA CYS A 120 -5.72 9.79 -0.97
C CYS A 120 -7.14 10.12 -1.43
N ARG A 121 -7.28 11.13 -2.30
CA ARG A 121 -8.50 11.35 -3.08
C ARG A 121 -8.36 10.66 -4.43
N TYR A 122 -9.39 9.92 -4.82
CA TYR A 122 -9.47 9.37 -6.18
C TYR A 122 -9.39 10.49 -7.21
N LYS A 123 -8.50 10.37 -8.18
CA LYS A 123 -8.30 11.35 -9.25
C LYS A 123 -8.83 10.86 -10.59
N ASN A 124 -8.34 9.73 -11.04
CA ASN A 124 -8.76 9.03 -12.26
C ASN A 124 -8.28 7.59 -12.24
N GLU A 125 -8.54 6.86 -13.32
CA GLU A 125 -8.07 5.49 -13.50
C GLU A 125 -7.78 5.19 -14.96
N ILE A 126 -6.98 4.15 -15.19
CA ILE A 126 -6.63 3.65 -16.53
C ILE A 126 -6.93 2.15 -16.54
N GLU A 127 -7.64 1.69 -17.58
CA GLU A 127 -7.88 0.27 -17.78
C GLU A 127 -6.59 -0.45 -18.19
N CYS A 128 -6.23 -1.51 -17.45
CA CYS A 128 -5.01 -2.30 -17.64
C CYS A 128 -5.37 -3.80 -17.62
N GLY A 129 -5.95 -4.30 -18.70
CA GLY A 129 -6.34 -5.70 -18.80
C GLY A 129 -7.43 -6.08 -17.80
N ASP A 130 -7.13 -7.00 -16.85
CA ASP A 130 -8.08 -7.43 -15.80
C ASP A 130 -8.07 -6.54 -14.54
N HIS A 131 -7.29 -5.45 -14.57
CA HIS A 131 -7.18 -4.48 -13.47
C HIS A 131 -7.42 -3.06 -13.95
N MET A 132 -7.78 -2.20 -12.99
CA MET A 132 -7.79 -0.74 -13.14
C MET A 132 -6.58 -0.17 -12.40
N LEU A 133 -5.79 0.66 -13.06
CA LEU A 133 -4.75 1.45 -12.41
C LEU A 133 -5.41 2.71 -11.83
N VAL A 134 -5.77 2.64 -10.57
CA VAL A 134 -6.40 3.74 -9.82
C VAL A 134 -5.34 4.76 -9.41
N ILE A 135 -5.55 6.03 -9.78
CA ILE A 135 -4.67 7.15 -9.42
C ILE A 135 -5.30 7.92 -8.26
N GLY A 136 -4.57 8.02 -7.16
CA GLY A 136 -4.93 8.82 -5.98
C GLY A 136 -4.02 10.03 -5.83
N GLU A 137 -4.62 11.18 -5.51
CA GLU A 137 -3.89 12.38 -5.10
C GLU A 137 -3.68 12.34 -3.58
N VAL A 138 -2.42 12.38 -3.15
CA VAL A 138 -2.07 12.38 -1.73
C VAL A 138 -2.44 13.72 -1.12
N VAL A 139 -3.28 13.72 -0.08
CA VAL A 139 -3.80 14.94 0.57
C VAL A 139 -3.36 15.06 2.03
N ALA A 140 -2.91 13.98 2.65
CA ALA A 140 -2.27 13.97 3.97
C ALA A 140 -1.41 12.73 4.14
N VAL A 141 -0.38 12.83 4.97
CA VAL A 141 0.46 11.71 5.39
C VAL A 141 0.59 11.76 6.89
N ASP A 142 0.33 10.65 7.55
CA ASP A 142 0.53 10.45 8.97
C ASP A 142 1.56 9.33 9.15
N MET A 143 2.52 9.54 10.01
CA MET A 143 3.62 8.62 10.26
C MET A 143 3.82 8.47 11.76
N ARG A 144 4.14 7.27 12.20
CA ARG A 144 4.46 6.97 13.60
C ARG A 144 5.62 7.86 14.09
N ASP A 145 5.52 8.41 15.30
CA ASP A 145 6.47 9.41 15.83
C ASP A 145 7.92 8.90 15.88
N ASP A 146 8.11 7.59 16.14
CA ASP A 146 9.43 6.96 16.20
C ASP A 146 10.12 6.85 14.82
N LEU A 147 9.39 7.11 13.75
CA LEU A 147 9.89 7.12 12.38
C LEU A 147 10.18 8.53 11.86
N VAL A 148 9.68 9.57 12.53
CA VAL A 148 9.86 10.95 12.07
C VAL A 148 11.27 11.44 12.40
N ASP A 149 12.06 11.73 11.38
CA ASP A 149 13.42 12.27 11.51
C ASP A 149 13.63 13.32 10.41
N PRO A 150 14.33 14.44 10.70
CA PRO A 150 14.69 15.44 9.68
C PRO A 150 15.57 14.90 8.55
N ASP A 151 16.27 13.78 8.77
CA ASP A 151 17.05 13.08 7.76
C ASP A 151 16.20 12.00 7.08
N ASP A 152 15.76 12.25 5.85
CA ASP A 152 14.98 11.33 5.03
C ASP A 152 15.60 9.94 4.87
N ALA A 153 16.93 9.84 4.88
CA ALA A 153 17.64 8.57 4.77
C ALA A 153 17.48 7.74 6.06
N VAL A 154 17.50 8.40 7.22
CA VAL A 154 17.26 7.76 8.52
C VAL A 154 15.81 7.31 8.63
N MET A 155 14.85 8.14 8.24
CA MET A 155 13.42 7.77 8.19
C MET A 155 13.21 6.50 7.36
N ARG A 156 13.73 6.45 6.13
CA ARG A 156 13.58 5.30 5.24
C ARG A 156 14.26 4.03 5.77
N LYS A 157 15.36 4.19 6.49
CA LYS A 157 16.05 3.06 7.14
C LYS A 157 15.24 2.44 8.28
N ASN A 158 14.54 3.28 9.05
CA ASN A 158 13.74 2.84 10.19
C ASN A 158 12.38 2.26 9.78
N LEU A 159 11.88 2.63 8.61
CA LEU A 159 10.67 2.06 8.04
C LEU A 159 10.92 0.59 7.66
N LYS A 160 10.09 -0.31 8.17
CA LYS A 160 10.19 -1.77 7.95
C LYS A 160 9.03 -2.27 7.12
N PRO A 161 9.01 -2.05 5.80
CA PRO A 161 7.90 -2.49 4.97
C PRO A 161 7.92 -4.00 4.74
N LEU A 162 6.74 -4.60 4.70
CA LEU A 162 6.54 -5.94 4.17
C LEU A 162 6.64 -5.93 2.65
N ALA A 163 7.22 -6.98 2.07
CA ALA A 163 7.18 -7.23 0.64
C ALA A 163 6.64 -8.64 0.35
N HIS A 164 5.76 -8.73 -0.64
CA HIS A 164 5.14 -9.98 -1.06
C HIS A 164 6.04 -10.73 -2.05
N LEU A 165 6.30 -11.98 -1.77
CA LEU A 165 7.04 -12.90 -2.65
C LEU A 165 6.08 -13.74 -3.49
N THR A 166 5.25 -14.56 -2.83
CA THR A 166 4.26 -15.42 -3.50
C THR A 166 3.31 -16.02 -2.46
N LYS A 167 2.04 -16.23 -2.82
CA LYS A 167 1.04 -16.88 -1.95
C LYS A 167 1.00 -16.24 -0.55
N ASN A 168 1.39 -16.99 0.48
CA ASN A 168 1.48 -16.57 1.88
C ASN A 168 2.93 -16.31 2.35
N ILE A 169 3.86 -16.13 1.42
CA ILE A 169 5.27 -15.88 1.72
C ILE A 169 5.59 -14.41 1.51
N PHE A 170 6.09 -13.78 2.55
CA PHE A 170 6.50 -12.38 2.61
C PHE A 170 7.97 -12.29 3.03
N THR A 171 8.55 -11.11 2.85
CA THR A 171 9.89 -10.75 3.35
C THR A 171 9.85 -9.31 3.83
N THR A 172 10.88 -8.92 4.57
CA THR A 172 11.13 -7.52 4.94
C THR A 172 12.24 -6.95 4.06
N LEU A 173 12.25 -5.63 3.86
CA LEU A 173 13.33 -4.94 3.16
C LEU A 173 14.42 -4.51 4.17
N GLU A 174 14.85 -5.43 5.02
CA GLU A 174 15.98 -5.23 5.92
C GLU A 174 17.26 -5.53 5.14
N GLY A 175 17.96 -4.49 4.73
CA GLY A 175 19.14 -4.64 3.89
C GLY A 175 20.30 -3.77 4.31
N THR A 176 21.48 -4.14 3.84
CA THR A 176 22.68 -3.29 3.94
C THR A 176 22.47 -2.03 3.08
N MET A 177 22.67 -0.87 3.68
CA MET A 177 22.68 0.38 2.92
C MET A 177 23.90 0.42 2.01
N LEU A 178 23.67 0.61 0.72
CA LEU A 178 24.70 0.75 -0.29
C LEU A 178 24.79 2.21 -0.73
N ASN A 179 25.96 2.82 -0.57
CA ASN A 179 26.23 4.15 -1.08
C ASN A 179 26.77 4.05 -2.51
N ALA A 180 26.04 4.58 -3.46
CA ALA A 180 26.50 4.69 -4.84
C ALA A 180 27.23 6.03 -5.04
N SER A 181 28.35 6.01 -5.78
CA SER A 181 29.06 7.22 -6.21
C SER A 181 29.35 7.14 -7.71
N PHE A 182 29.07 8.21 -8.43
CA PHE A 182 29.35 8.29 -9.87
C PHE A 182 30.87 8.22 -10.16
N SER A 183 31.72 8.74 -9.26
CA SER A 183 33.18 8.65 -9.38
C SER A 183 33.69 7.19 -9.45
N ASN A 184 32.95 6.23 -8.91
CA ASN A 184 33.31 4.81 -8.99
C ASN A 184 33.09 4.21 -10.40
N LEU A 185 32.38 4.92 -11.30
CA LEU A 185 32.19 4.52 -12.69
C LEU A 185 33.27 5.07 -13.62
N GLU A 186 33.86 6.22 -13.28
CA GLU A 186 34.94 6.85 -14.05
C GLU A 186 36.30 6.22 -13.79
N ALA A 187 36.41 5.43 -12.71
CA ALA A 187 37.66 4.74 -12.33
C ALA A 187 37.85 3.35 -12.96
N LYS A 188 36.94 2.92 -13.85
CA LYS A 188 37.00 1.66 -14.61
C LYS A 188 37.25 1.93 -16.08
#